data_c42fec0afd2ac7b0db60106c75f40099
#
_entry.id   c42fec0afd2ac7b0db60106c75f40099
#
_cell.length_a   1.000
_cell.length_b   1.000
_cell.length_c   1.000
_cell.angle_alpha   90.00
_cell.angle_beta   90.00
_cell.angle_gamma   90.00
#
_symmetry.space_group_name_H-M   'P 1'
#
loop_
_entity.id
_entity.type
_entity.pdbx_description
1 polymer ?
#
loop_
_entity_poly.entity_id
_entity_poly.type
_entity_poly.pdbx_seq_one_letter_code
_entity_poly.pdbx_strand_id
1 'polypeptide(L)'
;MDIAITDIGSNAVKYKVFSDSGELKEYVREPLRLGTDVFNLGFLKDETRKQLVSLLIKFKQSFDSKNISQQHFIATSALRDANNKNEIIEDLADNDIYLNIISGNEEAELLTNFSTKYRSYAVVDIGGGSLEIYVNDGIKSSYASFNLGAVRLLHINSTKIIDEKQRLQRWLENFQSVEIIYGLGGNLRCILEIGNGEKKVTSESYLMLLDKYKEMDNDTLVNNYLIPEDRVDIVPLAGELYKEIMEQLRASYLKSSFWSISNGLIEKVIKESKE
;
A
#
# COMPACT_ATOMS: atom_id res chain seq x y z
N MET A 1 6.12 -18.28 18.54
CA MET A 1 5.56 -17.05 19.16
C MET A 1 4.91 -16.23 18.06
N ASP A 2 3.76 -15.60 18.32
CA ASP A 2 3.09 -14.81 17.25
C ASP A 2 3.59 -13.38 17.24
N ILE A 3 3.59 -12.76 16.06
CA ILE A 3 4.10 -11.42 15.81
C ILE A 3 2.98 -10.61 15.13
N ALA A 4 2.60 -9.48 15.72
CA ALA A 4 1.62 -8.57 15.14
C ALA A 4 2.30 -7.38 14.46
N ILE A 5 1.91 -7.11 13.22
CA ILE A 5 2.38 -5.95 12.45
C ILE A 5 1.18 -5.11 12.07
N THR A 6 1.10 -3.90 12.60
CA THR A 6 0.10 -2.89 12.26
C THR A 6 0.69 -1.92 11.26
N ASP A 7 0.01 -1.77 10.11
CA ASP A 7 0.32 -0.85 9.01
C ASP A 7 -0.68 0.30 9.03
N ILE A 8 -0.22 1.49 9.37
CA ILE A 8 -1.01 2.72 9.44
C ILE A 8 -0.83 3.49 8.15
N GLY A 9 -1.69 3.17 7.18
CA GLY A 9 -1.66 3.75 5.84
C GLY A 9 -2.53 5.00 5.70
N SER A 10 -2.45 5.65 4.54
CA SER A 10 -3.21 6.87 4.24
C SER A 10 -4.71 6.62 3.96
N ASN A 11 -5.12 5.42 3.55
CA ASN A 11 -6.52 5.07 3.25
C ASN A 11 -7.16 4.12 4.26
N ALA A 12 -6.37 3.36 4.98
CA ALA A 12 -6.85 2.39 5.97
C ALA A 12 -5.74 2.02 6.94
N VAL A 13 -6.12 1.60 8.13
CA VAL A 13 -5.23 0.97 9.10
C VAL A 13 -5.46 -0.53 9.04
N LYS A 14 -4.38 -1.31 9.02
CA LYS A 14 -4.43 -2.77 8.89
C LYS A 14 -3.52 -3.41 9.90
N TYR A 15 -3.84 -4.62 10.33
CA TYR A 15 -2.84 -5.45 10.96
C TYR A 15 -2.82 -6.87 10.38
N LYS A 16 -1.68 -7.49 10.51
CA LYS A 16 -1.47 -8.91 10.25
C LYS A 16 -0.81 -9.54 11.48
N VAL A 17 -1.28 -10.74 11.84
CA VAL A 17 -0.62 -11.58 12.83
C VAL A 17 0.04 -12.74 12.10
N PHE A 18 1.32 -12.94 12.36
CA PHE A 18 2.11 -14.02 11.78
C PHE A 18 2.60 -14.96 12.87
N SER A 19 2.82 -16.23 12.52
CA SER A 19 3.63 -17.13 13.34
C SER A 19 5.12 -16.75 13.27
N ASP A 20 5.92 -17.30 14.15
CA ASP A 20 7.40 -17.21 14.13
C ASP A 20 8.04 -17.83 12.87
N SER A 21 7.30 -18.65 12.13
CA SER A 21 7.70 -19.15 10.79
C SER A 21 7.29 -18.22 9.65
N GLY A 22 6.58 -17.11 9.92
CA GLY A 22 6.10 -16.16 8.91
C GLY A 22 4.76 -16.54 8.25
N GLU A 23 4.04 -17.52 8.80
CA GLU A 23 2.71 -17.90 8.31
C GLU A 23 1.67 -16.88 8.78
N LEU A 24 0.83 -16.38 7.85
CA LEU A 24 -0.25 -15.45 8.17
C LEU A 24 -1.38 -16.18 8.90
N LYS A 25 -1.68 -15.73 10.13
CA LYS A 25 -2.76 -16.26 10.98
C LYS A 25 -4.01 -15.40 11.00
N GLU A 26 -3.85 -14.07 10.94
CA GLU A 26 -4.96 -13.13 11.03
C GLU A 26 -4.68 -11.90 10.18
N TYR A 27 -5.73 -11.35 9.59
CA TYR A 27 -5.70 -10.08 8.86
C TYR A 27 -6.95 -9.28 9.17
N VAL A 28 -6.75 -8.03 9.57
CA VAL A 28 -7.83 -7.07 9.80
C VAL A 28 -7.52 -5.78 9.02
N ARG A 29 -8.55 -5.17 8.46
CA ARG A 29 -8.49 -3.89 7.78
C ARG A 29 -9.64 -3.01 8.27
N GLU A 30 -9.28 -1.85 8.80
CA GLU A 30 -10.22 -0.81 9.22
C GLU A 30 -10.09 0.40 8.29
N PRO A 31 -11.17 0.80 7.61
CA PRO A 31 -11.17 1.97 6.76
C PRO A 31 -11.08 3.23 7.64
N LEU A 32 -9.94 3.89 7.62
CA LEU A 32 -9.69 5.18 8.26
C LEU A 32 -8.78 5.98 7.34
N ARG A 33 -9.39 6.90 6.56
CA ARG A 33 -8.71 7.64 5.50
C ARG A 33 -7.99 8.87 6.05
N LEU A 34 -6.83 8.65 6.71
CA LEU A 34 -5.97 9.71 7.28
C LEU A 34 -5.49 10.69 6.21
N GLY A 35 -5.28 10.20 4.99
CA GLY A 35 -4.77 10.99 3.87
C GLY A 35 -5.68 12.15 3.47
N THR A 36 -7.01 12.05 3.66
CA THR A 36 -7.93 13.16 3.38
C THR A 36 -7.58 14.40 4.18
N ASP A 37 -7.35 14.26 5.47
CA ASP A 37 -6.97 15.40 6.31
C ASP A 37 -5.57 15.88 5.95
N VAL A 38 -4.59 14.99 5.94
CA VAL A 38 -3.18 15.35 5.79
C VAL A 38 -2.88 15.98 4.44
N PHE A 39 -3.42 15.44 3.34
CA PHE A 39 -3.13 15.95 2.01
C PHE A 39 -3.89 17.24 1.68
N ASN A 40 -5.01 17.52 2.36
CA ASN A 40 -5.73 18.78 2.22
C ASN A 40 -5.23 19.86 3.18
N LEU A 41 -4.94 19.50 4.44
CA LEU A 41 -4.73 20.45 5.54
C LEU A 41 -3.27 20.48 6.02
N GLY A 42 -2.50 19.42 5.77
CA GLY A 42 -1.15 19.24 6.31
C GLY A 42 -1.12 18.62 7.72
N PHE A 43 -2.25 18.31 8.33
CA PHE A 43 -2.34 17.73 9.67
C PHE A 43 -3.60 16.85 9.81
N LEU A 44 -3.65 15.99 10.82
CA LEU A 44 -4.86 15.26 11.20
C LEU A 44 -5.75 16.14 12.09
N LYS A 45 -7.05 16.20 11.76
CA LYS A 45 -8.05 16.82 12.64
C LYS A 45 -8.14 16.07 13.95
N ASP A 46 -8.55 16.75 15.02
CA ASP A 46 -8.70 16.16 16.36
C ASP A 46 -9.62 14.93 16.37
N GLU A 47 -10.70 14.97 15.58
CA GLU A 47 -11.62 13.84 15.49
C GLU A 47 -10.93 12.62 14.87
N THR A 48 -10.26 12.80 13.72
CA THR A 48 -9.52 11.73 13.02
C THR A 48 -8.37 11.20 13.88
N ARG A 49 -7.67 12.11 14.60
CA ARG A 49 -6.61 11.74 15.56
C ARG A 49 -7.16 10.85 16.68
N LYS A 50 -8.26 11.24 17.32
CA LYS A 50 -8.92 10.44 18.36
C LYS A 50 -9.40 9.09 17.86
N GLN A 51 -9.95 9.03 16.65
CA GLN A 51 -10.35 7.77 16.02
C GLN A 51 -9.15 6.85 15.80
N LEU A 52 -8.03 7.39 15.29
CA LEU A 52 -6.79 6.63 15.10
C LEU A 52 -6.25 6.07 16.41
N VAL A 53 -6.09 6.92 17.43
CA VAL A 53 -5.60 6.52 18.75
C VAL A 53 -6.50 5.45 19.36
N SER A 54 -7.82 5.65 19.35
CA SER A 54 -8.78 4.67 19.86
C SER A 54 -8.70 3.32 19.12
N LEU A 55 -8.51 3.35 17.80
CA LEU A 55 -8.39 2.16 16.99
C LEU A 55 -7.11 1.37 17.33
N LEU A 56 -5.98 2.07 17.46
CA LEU A 56 -4.70 1.43 17.79
C LEU A 56 -4.69 0.85 19.20
N ILE A 57 -5.33 1.52 20.17
CA ILE A 57 -5.54 0.98 21.52
C ILE A 57 -6.35 -0.32 21.46
N LYS A 58 -7.43 -0.37 20.68
CA LYS A 58 -8.22 -1.60 20.49
C LYS A 58 -7.38 -2.73 19.87
N PHE A 59 -6.52 -2.42 18.92
CA PHE A 59 -5.63 -3.41 18.32
C PHE A 59 -4.65 -3.96 19.36
N LYS A 60 -3.98 -3.06 20.11
CA LYS A 60 -3.09 -3.45 21.20
C LYS A 60 -3.79 -4.36 22.22
N GLN A 61 -4.97 -3.98 22.70
CA GLN A 61 -5.76 -4.79 23.64
C GLN A 61 -6.09 -6.17 23.06
N SER A 62 -6.42 -6.26 21.76
CA SER A 62 -6.62 -7.53 21.10
C SER A 62 -5.36 -8.39 21.06
N PHE A 63 -4.20 -7.79 20.80
CA PHE A 63 -2.91 -8.51 20.82
C PHE A 63 -2.55 -8.98 22.23
N ASP A 64 -2.72 -8.11 23.23
CA ASP A 64 -2.46 -8.45 24.63
C ASP A 64 -3.35 -9.61 25.11
N SER A 65 -4.64 -9.61 24.76
CA SER A 65 -5.58 -10.69 25.08
C SER A 65 -5.21 -12.04 24.45
N LYS A 66 -4.48 -12.02 23.33
CA LYS A 66 -3.97 -13.19 22.61
C LYS A 66 -2.53 -13.55 23.04
N ASN A 67 -1.97 -12.87 24.03
CA ASN A 67 -0.59 -13.01 24.50
C ASN A 67 0.47 -12.82 23.39
N ILE A 68 0.21 -11.90 22.45
CA ILE A 68 1.16 -11.52 21.40
C ILE A 68 2.06 -10.42 21.97
N SER A 69 3.29 -10.78 22.32
CA SER A 69 4.26 -9.86 22.95
C SER A 69 5.06 -9.03 21.92
N GLN A 70 5.26 -9.56 20.71
CA GLN A 70 5.93 -8.82 19.63
C GLN A 70 4.90 -8.06 18.82
N GLN A 71 4.81 -6.74 19.06
CA GLN A 71 3.84 -5.85 18.42
C GLN A 71 4.59 -4.70 17.75
N HIS A 72 4.43 -4.57 16.43
CA HIS A 72 5.05 -3.53 15.63
C HIS A 72 3.98 -2.60 15.05
N PHE A 73 4.03 -1.33 15.40
CA PHE A 73 3.15 -0.30 14.85
C PHE A 73 3.94 0.57 13.89
N ILE A 74 3.62 0.49 12.61
CA ILE A 74 4.34 1.15 11.53
C ILE A 74 3.45 2.14 10.85
N ALA A 75 3.92 3.36 10.72
CA ALA A 75 3.21 4.41 10.01
C ALA A 75 3.98 4.83 8.75
N THR A 76 3.21 5.15 7.73
CA THR A 76 3.72 5.48 6.42
C THR A 76 3.34 6.90 6.01
N SER A 77 3.11 7.13 4.74
CA SER A 77 2.99 8.44 4.09
C SER A 77 2.12 9.46 4.81
N ALA A 78 0.89 9.14 5.28
CA ALA A 78 0.04 10.14 5.91
C ALA A 78 0.65 10.68 7.22
N LEU A 79 1.06 9.80 8.14
CA LEU A 79 1.67 10.24 9.40
C LEU A 79 3.07 10.82 9.20
N ARG A 80 3.81 10.35 8.20
CA ARG A 80 5.11 10.94 7.83
C ARG A 80 4.97 12.42 7.48
N ASP A 81 3.91 12.78 6.74
CA ASP A 81 3.68 14.13 6.24
C ASP A 81 2.87 15.02 7.20
N ALA A 82 2.22 14.45 8.22
CA ALA A 82 1.40 15.20 9.17
C ALA A 82 2.25 16.14 10.03
N ASN A 83 1.91 17.44 10.04
CA ASN A 83 2.59 18.46 10.84
C ASN A 83 2.43 18.23 12.36
N ASN A 84 1.30 17.61 12.76
CA ASN A 84 0.99 17.32 14.17
C ASN A 84 1.27 15.85 14.56
N LYS A 85 2.15 15.16 13.85
CA LYS A 85 2.51 13.76 14.15
C LYS A 85 3.08 13.54 15.55
N ASN A 86 3.77 14.54 16.12
CA ASN A 86 4.33 14.42 17.47
C ASN A 86 3.25 14.30 18.53
N GLU A 87 2.15 15.03 18.41
CA GLU A 87 1.00 14.91 19.32
C GLU A 87 0.39 13.50 19.27
N ILE A 88 0.37 12.89 18.07
CA ILE A 88 -0.14 11.52 17.87
C ILE A 88 0.79 10.50 18.54
N ILE A 89 2.12 10.70 18.39
CA ILE A 89 3.13 9.85 19.03
C ILE A 89 3.01 9.92 20.54
N GLU A 90 2.81 11.13 21.12
CA GLU A 90 2.62 11.34 22.55
C GLU A 90 1.35 10.64 23.05
N ASP A 91 0.19 10.87 22.40
CA ASP A 91 -1.09 10.21 22.73
C ASP A 91 -0.97 8.67 22.73
N LEU A 92 -0.17 8.11 21.83
CA LEU A 92 0.02 6.67 21.72
C LEU A 92 1.02 6.13 22.75
N ALA A 93 2.07 6.90 23.05
CA ALA A 93 3.06 6.52 24.08
C ALA A 93 2.43 6.42 25.47
N ASP A 94 1.43 7.25 25.80
CA ASP A 94 0.64 7.18 27.03
C ASP A 94 -0.13 5.84 27.18
N ASN A 95 -0.24 5.09 26.08
CA ASN A 95 -0.89 3.78 26.02
C ASN A 95 0.08 2.64 25.70
N ASP A 96 1.38 2.83 25.88
CA ASP A 96 2.45 1.88 25.57
C ASP A 96 2.46 1.44 24.08
N ILE A 97 2.06 2.33 23.17
CA ILE A 97 2.12 2.11 21.74
C ILE A 97 3.26 2.97 21.14
N TYR A 98 4.31 2.31 20.67
CA TYR A 98 5.48 2.97 20.10
C TYR A 98 5.42 2.89 18.58
N LEU A 99 5.29 4.06 17.94
CA LEU A 99 5.13 4.19 16.51
C LEU A 99 6.49 4.28 15.82
N ASN A 100 6.69 3.44 14.80
CA ASN A 100 7.81 3.56 13.87
C ASN A 100 7.31 4.19 12.56
N ILE A 101 7.72 5.42 12.27
CA ILE A 101 7.38 6.10 11.02
C ILE A 101 8.50 5.85 10.03
N ILE A 102 8.25 5.01 9.02
CA ILE A 102 9.24 4.63 8.02
C ILE A 102 9.21 5.57 6.81
N SER A 103 10.36 5.75 6.18
CA SER A 103 10.50 6.52 4.95
C SER A 103 9.95 5.75 3.75
N GLY A 104 9.63 6.46 2.66
CA GLY A 104 9.20 5.79 1.43
C GLY A 104 10.27 4.87 0.84
N ASN A 105 11.56 5.20 1.01
CA ASN A 105 12.64 4.34 0.57
C ASN A 105 12.73 3.04 1.39
N GLU A 106 12.53 3.10 2.71
CA GLU A 106 12.43 1.88 3.53
C GLU A 106 11.23 1.02 3.14
N GLU A 107 10.07 1.65 2.82
CA GLU A 107 8.91 0.92 2.28
C GLU A 107 9.24 0.23 0.95
N ALA A 108 9.89 0.95 0.02
CA ALA A 108 10.26 0.42 -1.29
C ALA A 108 11.34 -0.68 -1.20
N GLU A 109 12.28 -0.57 -0.26
CA GLU A 109 13.28 -1.59 0.00
C GLU A 109 12.67 -2.92 0.43
N LEU A 110 11.60 -2.90 1.23
CA LEU A 110 10.89 -4.11 1.65
C LEU A 110 10.36 -4.92 0.46
N LEU A 111 10.04 -4.27 -0.67
CA LEU A 111 9.58 -4.95 -1.88
C LEU A 111 10.63 -5.89 -2.49
N THR A 112 11.91 -5.69 -2.18
CA THR A 112 13.00 -6.56 -2.65
C THR A 112 12.91 -7.99 -2.08
N ASN A 113 12.19 -8.19 -0.97
CA ASN A 113 11.91 -9.49 -0.39
C ASN A 113 10.82 -10.28 -1.14
N PHE A 114 10.13 -9.66 -2.11
CA PHE A 114 9.12 -10.34 -2.89
C PHE A 114 9.73 -11.43 -3.77
N SER A 115 9.20 -12.66 -3.66
CA SER A 115 9.70 -13.80 -4.41
C SER A 115 8.75 -14.21 -5.55
N THR A 116 9.32 -14.49 -6.71
CA THR A 116 8.59 -14.94 -7.90
C THR A 116 9.45 -15.85 -8.76
N LYS A 117 8.79 -16.68 -9.61
CA LYS A 117 9.46 -17.52 -10.60
C LYS A 117 9.88 -16.78 -11.87
N TYR A 118 9.41 -15.55 -12.08
CA TYR A 118 9.71 -14.76 -13.27
C TYR A 118 11.09 -14.12 -13.14
N ARG A 119 11.83 -14.12 -14.25
CA ARG A 119 13.19 -13.57 -14.30
C ARG A 119 13.19 -12.04 -14.40
N SER A 120 12.22 -11.48 -15.13
CA SER A 120 12.01 -10.04 -15.24
C SER A 120 10.62 -9.67 -14.74
N TYR A 121 10.54 -8.79 -13.72
CA TYR A 121 9.29 -8.44 -13.08
C TYR A 121 9.39 -7.08 -12.37
N ALA A 122 8.24 -6.49 -12.11
CA ALA A 122 8.12 -5.38 -11.20
C ALA A 122 7.13 -5.71 -10.07
N VAL A 123 7.37 -5.15 -8.89
CA VAL A 123 6.47 -5.17 -7.74
C VAL A 123 6.06 -3.74 -7.45
N VAL A 124 4.77 -3.47 -7.46
CA VAL A 124 4.23 -2.12 -7.36
C VAL A 124 3.19 -2.08 -6.24
N ASP A 125 3.40 -1.24 -5.24
CA ASP A 125 2.40 -0.92 -4.22
C ASP A 125 1.94 0.52 -4.41
N ILE A 126 0.72 0.71 -4.89
CA ILE A 126 0.10 2.03 -4.98
C ILE A 126 -0.80 2.17 -3.76
N GLY A 127 -0.24 2.80 -2.73
CA GLY A 127 -0.94 3.11 -1.49
C GLY A 127 -1.86 4.32 -1.61
N GLY A 128 -2.34 4.80 -0.45
CA GLY A 128 -3.13 6.03 -0.41
C GLY A 128 -2.27 7.30 -0.59
N GLY A 129 -1.05 7.33 -0.07
CA GLY A 129 -0.22 8.52 -0.05
C GLY A 129 1.03 8.46 -0.92
N SER A 130 1.52 7.28 -1.22
CA SER A 130 2.73 7.05 -2.02
C SER A 130 2.59 5.84 -2.94
N LEU A 131 3.55 5.70 -3.83
CA LEU A 131 3.76 4.58 -4.73
C LEU A 131 5.17 4.07 -4.47
N GLU A 132 5.28 2.81 -4.10
CA GLU A 132 6.52 2.09 -3.95
C GLU A 132 6.67 1.10 -5.11
N ILE A 133 7.86 1.03 -5.67
CA ILE A 133 8.14 0.16 -6.80
C ILE A 133 9.52 -0.48 -6.68
N TYR A 134 9.58 -1.76 -6.96
CA TYR A 134 10.81 -2.51 -7.22
C TYR A 134 10.75 -3.08 -8.64
N VAL A 135 11.80 -2.88 -9.41
CA VAL A 135 11.92 -3.43 -10.76
C VAL A 135 13.17 -4.29 -10.84
N ASN A 136 13.01 -5.48 -11.40
CA ASN A 136 14.10 -6.34 -11.87
C ASN A 136 13.84 -6.68 -13.34
N ASP A 137 14.62 -6.11 -14.25
CA ASP A 137 14.47 -6.31 -15.68
C ASP A 137 15.29 -7.51 -16.24
N GLY A 138 15.88 -8.28 -15.33
CA GLY A 138 16.73 -9.43 -15.66
C GLY A 138 18.21 -9.07 -15.91
N ILE A 139 18.54 -7.77 -16.00
CA ILE A 139 19.91 -7.25 -16.15
C ILE A 139 20.30 -6.51 -14.87
N LYS A 140 19.41 -5.65 -14.37
CA LYS A 140 19.59 -4.88 -13.14
C LYS A 140 18.30 -4.84 -12.34
N SER A 141 18.44 -4.45 -11.06
CA SER A 141 17.30 -4.21 -10.19
C SER A 141 17.48 -2.93 -9.39
N SER A 142 16.38 -2.27 -9.09
CA SER A 142 16.35 -1.11 -8.21
C SER A 142 14.95 -0.90 -7.65
N TYR A 143 14.84 -0.11 -6.59
CA TYR A 143 13.58 0.29 -5.98
C TYR A 143 13.53 1.81 -5.79
N ALA A 144 12.32 2.34 -5.69
CA ALA A 144 12.07 3.76 -5.43
C ALA A 144 10.69 3.98 -4.82
N SER A 145 10.53 5.12 -4.15
CA SER A 145 9.24 5.62 -3.67
C SER A 145 8.93 6.97 -4.29
N PHE A 146 7.65 7.19 -4.60
CA PHE A 146 7.12 8.40 -5.20
C PHE A 146 5.88 8.87 -4.42
N ASN A 147 5.72 10.18 -4.26
CA ASN A 147 4.55 10.77 -3.61
C ASN A 147 3.32 10.76 -4.55
N LEU A 148 2.97 9.59 -5.08
CA LEU A 148 1.92 9.33 -6.07
C LEU A 148 0.89 8.32 -5.56
N GLY A 149 0.47 8.42 -4.29
CA GLY A 149 -0.61 7.58 -3.78
C GLY A 149 -2.00 8.05 -4.22
N ALA A 150 -2.95 7.12 -4.31
CA ALA A 150 -4.27 7.37 -4.89
C ALA A 150 -5.12 8.39 -4.10
N VAL A 151 -5.05 8.40 -2.76
CA VAL A 151 -5.71 9.44 -1.94
C VAL A 151 -5.01 10.80 -2.10
N ARG A 152 -3.67 10.81 -2.20
CA ARG A 152 -2.93 12.04 -2.47
C ARG A 152 -3.33 12.65 -3.82
N LEU A 153 -3.44 11.84 -4.86
CA LEU A 153 -3.87 12.29 -6.20
C LEU A 153 -5.31 12.80 -6.22
N LEU A 154 -6.17 12.29 -5.35
CA LEU A 154 -7.54 12.75 -5.22
C LEU A 154 -7.61 14.19 -4.68
N HIS A 155 -6.69 14.57 -3.79
CA HIS A 155 -6.74 15.84 -3.06
C HIS A 155 -5.73 16.89 -3.53
N ILE A 156 -4.62 16.49 -4.15
CA ILE A 156 -3.57 17.40 -4.59
C ILE A 156 -3.51 17.44 -6.11
N ASN A 157 -3.93 18.58 -6.66
CA ASN A 157 -3.71 18.90 -8.07
C ASN A 157 -2.71 20.08 -8.15
N SER A 158 -1.41 19.77 -8.16
CA SER A 158 -0.35 20.78 -8.13
C SER A 158 0.83 20.40 -9.02
N THR A 159 1.69 21.39 -9.29
CA THR A 159 2.97 21.17 -10.00
C THR A 159 3.79 20.06 -9.35
N LYS A 160 3.73 19.88 -8.04
CA LYS A 160 4.43 18.79 -7.31
C LYS A 160 4.02 17.40 -7.80
N ILE A 161 2.76 17.19 -8.14
CA ILE A 161 2.29 15.90 -8.69
C ILE A 161 2.86 15.69 -10.09
N ILE A 162 2.91 16.75 -10.90
CA ILE A 162 3.50 16.69 -12.25
C ILE A 162 4.98 16.37 -12.15
N ASP A 163 5.71 17.02 -11.25
CA ASP A 163 7.14 16.78 -11.02
C ASP A 163 7.39 15.34 -10.56
N GLU A 164 6.56 14.80 -9.65
CA GLU A 164 6.65 13.41 -9.19
C GLU A 164 6.36 12.39 -10.31
N LYS A 165 5.36 12.66 -11.16
CA LYS A 165 5.08 11.82 -12.34
C LYS A 165 6.26 11.82 -13.31
N GLN A 166 6.85 12.99 -13.58
CA GLN A 166 8.04 13.09 -14.43
C GLN A 166 9.24 12.39 -13.77
N ARG A 167 9.36 12.42 -12.43
CA ARG A 167 10.41 11.69 -11.70
C ARG A 167 10.22 10.17 -11.84
N LEU A 168 8.99 9.68 -11.70
CA LEU A 168 8.65 8.28 -11.93
C LEU A 168 8.99 7.86 -13.37
N GLN A 169 8.56 8.63 -14.37
CA GLN A 169 8.82 8.35 -15.78
C GLN A 169 10.32 8.24 -16.07
N ARG A 170 11.11 9.25 -15.67
CA ARG A 170 12.58 9.24 -15.84
C ARG A 170 13.25 8.07 -15.12
N TRP A 171 12.70 7.65 -13.98
CA TRP A 171 13.24 6.51 -13.25
C TRP A 171 12.94 5.20 -13.99
N LEU A 172 11.72 5.03 -14.53
CA LEU A 172 11.31 3.86 -15.32
C LEU A 172 12.08 3.72 -16.64
N GLU A 173 12.46 4.83 -17.28
CA GLU A 173 13.28 4.85 -18.51
C GLU A 173 14.63 4.14 -18.34
N ASN A 174 15.11 3.96 -17.13
CA ASN A 174 16.35 3.23 -16.87
C ASN A 174 16.23 1.71 -17.05
N PHE A 175 15.02 1.16 -17.15
CA PHE A 175 14.80 -0.30 -17.20
C PHE A 175 14.38 -0.74 -18.60
N GLN A 176 14.66 -2.01 -18.89
CA GLN A 176 14.11 -2.69 -20.04
C GLN A 176 12.70 -3.21 -19.75
N SER A 177 12.11 -3.92 -20.72
CA SER A 177 10.80 -4.53 -20.54
C SER A 177 10.81 -5.58 -19.43
N VAL A 178 9.69 -5.68 -18.71
CA VAL A 178 9.45 -6.76 -17.74
C VAL A 178 8.33 -7.67 -18.25
N GLU A 179 8.39 -8.95 -17.87
CA GLU A 179 7.34 -9.91 -18.27
C GLU A 179 6.03 -9.64 -17.50
N ILE A 180 6.12 -9.31 -16.20
CA ILE A 180 4.96 -9.20 -15.33
C ILE A 180 5.13 -8.10 -14.30
N ILE A 181 4.01 -7.42 -14.00
CA ILE A 181 3.87 -6.50 -12.85
C ILE A 181 3.01 -7.18 -11.78
N TYR A 182 3.53 -7.28 -10.57
CA TYR A 182 2.77 -7.64 -9.38
C TYR A 182 2.27 -6.39 -8.69
N GLY A 183 0.96 -6.18 -8.69
CA GLY A 183 0.33 -5.10 -7.94
C GLY A 183 -0.07 -5.56 -6.55
N LEU A 184 0.43 -4.87 -5.55
CA LEU A 184 0.13 -5.11 -4.15
C LEU A 184 -1.11 -4.35 -3.70
N GLY A 185 -1.59 -4.69 -2.53
CA GLY A 185 -2.74 -4.00 -1.93
C GLY A 185 -4.06 -4.29 -2.63
N GLY A 186 -4.99 -3.35 -2.54
CA GLY A 186 -6.36 -3.55 -2.99
C GLY A 186 -6.72 -2.83 -4.29
N ASN A 187 -5.95 -1.84 -4.75
CA ASN A 187 -6.35 -1.02 -5.89
C ASN A 187 -6.35 -1.82 -7.21
N LEU A 188 -5.25 -2.51 -7.52
CA LEU A 188 -5.23 -3.41 -8.68
C LEU A 188 -6.26 -4.54 -8.55
N ARG A 189 -6.41 -5.11 -7.34
CA ARG A 189 -7.38 -6.17 -7.10
C ARG A 189 -8.80 -5.73 -7.43
N CYS A 190 -9.22 -4.53 -7.02
CA CYS A 190 -10.54 -3.99 -7.33
C CYS A 190 -10.80 -3.90 -8.84
N ILE A 191 -9.81 -3.52 -9.64
CA ILE A 191 -9.93 -3.49 -11.10
C ILE A 191 -10.09 -4.91 -11.65
N LEU A 192 -9.32 -5.88 -11.14
CA LEU A 192 -9.37 -7.27 -11.63
C LEU A 192 -10.65 -8.00 -11.19
N GLU A 193 -11.28 -7.62 -10.08
CA GLU A 193 -12.55 -8.23 -9.62
C GLU A 193 -13.69 -8.07 -10.63
N ILE A 194 -13.70 -6.99 -11.43
CA ILE A 194 -14.72 -6.81 -12.48
C ILE A 194 -14.49 -7.70 -13.72
N GLY A 195 -13.39 -8.45 -13.75
CA GLY A 195 -12.98 -9.39 -14.80
C GLY A 195 -13.10 -10.86 -14.39
N ASN A 196 -14.23 -11.30 -13.86
CA ASN A 196 -14.47 -12.70 -13.47
C ASN A 196 -13.51 -13.25 -12.40
N GLY A 197 -12.89 -12.39 -11.59
CA GLY A 197 -12.01 -12.78 -10.48
C GLY A 197 -10.63 -13.32 -10.90
N GLU A 198 -10.21 -13.13 -12.14
CA GLU A 198 -8.88 -13.50 -12.60
C GLU A 198 -7.81 -12.66 -11.90
N LYS A 199 -6.87 -13.32 -11.22
CA LYS A 199 -5.79 -12.65 -10.49
C LYS A 199 -4.64 -12.20 -11.40
N LYS A 200 -4.53 -12.72 -12.62
CA LYS A 200 -3.50 -12.42 -13.63
C LYS A 200 -4.19 -12.17 -14.96
N VAL A 201 -3.89 -11.04 -15.58
CA VAL A 201 -4.44 -10.63 -16.88
C VAL A 201 -3.33 -10.17 -17.82
N THR A 202 -3.60 -10.16 -19.12
CA THR A 202 -2.73 -9.49 -20.10
C THR A 202 -2.84 -7.98 -19.96
N SER A 203 -1.87 -7.25 -20.47
CA SER A 203 -1.88 -5.78 -20.52
C SER A 203 -3.11 -5.24 -21.25
N GLU A 204 -3.48 -5.87 -22.37
CA GLU A 204 -4.67 -5.50 -23.15
C GLU A 204 -5.96 -5.71 -22.31
N SER A 205 -6.10 -6.89 -21.70
CA SER A 205 -7.26 -7.17 -20.81
C SER A 205 -7.33 -6.19 -19.65
N TYR A 206 -6.17 -5.80 -19.07
CA TYR A 206 -6.13 -4.80 -18.01
C TYR A 206 -6.72 -3.44 -18.45
N LEU A 207 -6.35 -2.96 -19.63
CA LEU A 207 -6.87 -1.69 -20.15
C LEU A 207 -8.40 -1.75 -20.32
N MET A 208 -8.92 -2.84 -20.87
CA MET A 208 -10.37 -3.06 -21.00
C MET A 208 -11.07 -3.05 -19.63
N LEU A 209 -10.47 -3.69 -18.62
CA LEU A 209 -11.02 -3.71 -17.26
C LEU A 209 -10.99 -2.34 -16.59
N LEU A 210 -9.92 -1.57 -16.77
CA LEU A 210 -9.81 -0.22 -16.24
C LEU A 210 -10.85 0.72 -16.86
N ASP A 211 -11.06 0.66 -18.17
CA ASP A 211 -12.08 1.46 -18.86
C ASP A 211 -13.49 1.03 -18.39
N LYS A 212 -13.75 -0.26 -18.34
CA LYS A 212 -15.02 -0.79 -17.81
C LYS A 212 -15.28 -0.35 -16.36
N TYR A 213 -14.25 -0.33 -15.49
CA TYR A 213 -14.37 0.17 -14.11
C TYR A 213 -14.82 1.63 -14.09
N LYS A 214 -14.23 2.48 -14.94
CA LYS A 214 -14.53 3.92 -15.00
C LYS A 214 -15.94 4.24 -15.51
N GLU A 215 -16.51 3.37 -16.33
CA GLU A 215 -17.87 3.52 -16.89
C GLU A 215 -18.95 3.09 -15.89
N MET A 216 -18.63 2.34 -14.83
CA MET A 216 -19.60 1.88 -13.84
C MET A 216 -19.90 2.94 -12.80
N ASP A 217 -21.17 2.99 -12.38
CA ASP A 217 -21.58 3.75 -11.22
C ASP A 217 -21.12 3.11 -9.90
N ASN A 218 -21.06 3.92 -8.85
CA ASN A 218 -20.58 3.49 -7.53
C ASN A 218 -21.45 2.37 -6.93
N ASP A 219 -22.79 2.42 -7.12
CA ASP A 219 -23.70 1.42 -6.58
C ASP A 219 -23.45 0.05 -7.21
N THR A 220 -23.20 0.01 -8.51
CA THR A 220 -22.82 -1.21 -9.23
C THR A 220 -21.46 -1.75 -8.72
N LEU A 221 -20.47 -0.90 -8.56
CA LEU A 221 -19.14 -1.29 -8.06
C LEU A 221 -19.23 -1.88 -6.64
N VAL A 222 -19.99 -1.24 -5.75
CA VAL A 222 -20.11 -1.67 -4.35
C VAL A 222 -20.97 -2.94 -4.23
N ASN A 223 -22.16 -2.94 -4.82
CA ASN A 223 -23.14 -4.00 -4.57
C ASN A 223 -22.92 -5.26 -5.43
N ASN A 224 -22.46 -5.11 -6.68
CA ASN A 224 -22.29 -6.24 -7.59
C ASN A 224 -20.87 -6.81 -7.58
N TYR A 225 -19.86 -5.94 -7.41
CA TYR A 225 -18.45 -6.34 -7.43
C TYR A 225 -17.80 -6.32 -6.06
N LEU A 226 -18.54 -5.95 -4.99
CA LEU A 226 -18.08 -5.88 -3.61
C LEU A 226 -16.83 -5.01 -3.43
N ILE A 227 -16.71 -3.96 -4.24
CA ILE A 227 -15.64 -2.98 -4.10
C ILE A 227 -15.90 -2.17 -2.82
N PRO A 228 -14.94 -2.09 -1.89
CA PRO A 228 -15.13 -1.27 -0.68
C PRO A 228 -15.43 0.19 -1.02
N GLU A 229 -16.43 0.79 -0.37
CA GLU A 229 -16.84 2.19 -0.60
C GLU A 229 -15.67 3.16 -0.51
N ASP A 230 -14.77 2.94 0.45
CA ASP A 230 -13.55 3.75 0.63
C ASP A 230 -12.50 3.57 -0.47
N ARG A 231 -12.84 2.89 -1.58
CA ARG A 231 -11.94 2.66 -2.72
C ARG A 231 -12.50 3.11 -4.05
N VAL A 232 -13.81 3.23 -4.20
CA VAL A 232 -14.44 3.50 -5.50
C VAL A 232 -13.90 4.77 -6.17
N ASP A 233 -13.57 5.78 -5.39
CA ASP A 233 -13.05 7.08 -5.86
C ASP A 233 -11.54 7.08 -6.15
N ILE A 234 -10.77 6.21 -5.51
CA ILE A 234 -9.31 6.18 -5.63
C ILE A 234 -8.78 5.10 -6.58
N VAL A 235 -9.55 4.06 -6.83
CA VAL A 235 -9.15 2.95 -7.71
C VAL A 235 -8.88 3.42 -9.15
N PRO A 236 -9.68 4.30 -9.78
CA PRO A 236 -9.38 4.82 -11.10
C PRO A 236 -8.04 5.55 -11.17
N LEU A 237 -7.70 6.33 -10.13
CA LEU A 237 -6.44 7.07 -10.05
C LEU A 237 -5.23 6.12 -9.94
N ALA A 238 -5.34 5.10 -9.11
CA ALA A 238 -4.32 4.05 -9.03
C ALA A 238 -4.23 3.25 -10.34
N GLY A 239 -5.37 3.01 -10.99
CA GLY A 239 -5.45 2.31 -12.27
C GLY A 239 -4.67 3.02 -13.38
N GLU A 240 -4.77 4.35 -13.46
CA GLU A 240 -3.96 5.12 -14.42
C GLU A 240 -2.47 5.03 -14.13
N LEU A 241 -2.05 5.02 -12.86
CA LEU A 241 -0.64 4.83 -12.53
C LEU A 241 -0.15 3.42 -12.93
N TYR A 242 -0.94 2.37 -12.70
CA TYR A 242 -0.60 1.03 -13.18
C TYR A 242 -0.49 0.99 -14.71
N LYS A 243 -1.37 1.69 -15.43
CA LYS A 243 -1.30 1.83 -16.89
C LYS A 243 0.00 2.51 -17.31
N GLU A 244 0.33 3.69 -16.74
CA GLU A 244 1.57 4.42 -17.04
C GLU A 244 2.81 3.53 -16.82
N ILE A 245 2.88 2.82 -15.70
CA ILE A 245 4.00 1.91 -15.36
C ILE A 245 4.06 0.73 -16.32
N MET A 246 2.91 0.12 -16.62
CA MET A 246 2.81 -1.03 -17.53
C MET A 246 3.29 -0.68 -18.94
N GLU A 247 2.85 0.46 -19.47
CA GLU A 247 3.23 0.94 -20.81
C GLU A 247 4.73 1.25 -20.87
N GLN A 248 5.27 1.94 -19.86
CA GLN A 248 6.68 2.30 -19.80
C GLN A 248 7.60 1.08 -19.68
N LEU A 249 7.24 0.12 -18.84
CA LEU A 249 7.97 -1.14 -18.66
C LEU A 249 7.61 -2.17 -19.73
N ARG A 250 6.69 -1.87 -20.66
CA ARG A 250 6.22 -2.80 -21.71
C ARG A 250 5.84 -4.16 -21.15
N ALA A 251 5.19 -4.18 -20.01
CA ALA A 251 4.84 -5.41 -19.31
C ALA A 251 3.78 -6.20 -20.08
N SER A 252 3.94 -7.52 -20.18
CA SER A 252 2.97 -8.40 -20.85
C SER A 252 1.79 -8.74 -19.96
N TYR A 253 2.00 -8.79 -18.64
CA TYR A 253 1.00 -9.20 -17.67
C TYR A 253 0.97 -8.32 -16.43
N LEU A 254 -0.23 -8.19 -15.84
CA LEU A 254 -0.44 -7.68 -14.49
C LEU A 254 -1.05 -8.79 -13.62
N LYS A 255 -0.64 -8.85 -12.36
CA LYS A 255 -1.14 -9.82 -11.40
C LYS A 255 -1.32 -9.16 -10.03
N SER A 256 -2.51 -9.32 -9.42
CA SER A 256 -2.73 -8.91 -8.05
C SER A 256 -2.07 -9.89 -7.06
N SER A 257 -1.52 -9.34 -5.97
CA SER A 257 -0.91 -10.13 -4.89
C SER A 257 -1.45 -9.71 -3.53
N PHE A 258 -1.59 -10.68 -2.61
CA PHE A 258 -1.92 -10.45 -1.20
C PHE A 258 -0.68 -10.13 -0.35
N TRP A 259 0.51 -10.25 -0.93
CA TRP A 259 1.73 -9.80 -0.30
C TRP A 259 1.67 -8.28 -0.04
N SER A 260 2.31 -7.80 1.00
CA SER A 260 2.35 -6.37 1.37
C SER A 260 3.64 -6.06 2.10
N ILE A 261 3.90 -4.81 2.39
CA ILE A 261 5.07 -4.38 3.19
C ILE A 261 5.15 -5.11 4.54
N SER A 262 4.02 -5.48 5.17
CA SER A 262 4.02 -6.29 6.40
C SER A 262 4.66 -7.66 6.20
N ASN A 263 4.58 -8.24 4.99
CA ASN A 263 5.27 -9.49 4.67
C ASN A 263 6.79 -9.29 4.54
N GLY A 264 7.23 -8.18 3.93
CA GLY A 264 8.65 -7.83 3.88
C GLY A 264 9.22 -7.55 5.27
N LEU A 265 8.43 -6.91 6.14
CA LEU A 265 8.80 -6.64 7.52
C LEU A 265 8.93 -7.90 8.36
N ILE A 266 7.97 -8.83 8.29
CA ILE A 266 8.06 -10.07 9.06
C ILE A 266 9.29 -10.89 8.67
N GLU A 267 9.68 -10.90 7.39
CA GLU A 267 10.91 -11.55 6.95
C GLU A 267 12.15 -10.91 7.56
N LYS A 268 12.17 -9.58 7.71
CA LYS A 268 13.25 -8.84 8.38
C LYS A 268 13.30 -9.18 9.87
N VAL A 269 12.17 -9.12 10.58
CA VAL A 269 12.06 -9.44 12.01
C VAL A 269 12.51 -10.88 12.30
N ILE A 270 12.10 -11.85 11.46
CA ILE A 270 12.51 -13.25 11.63
C ILE A 270 14.01 -13.44 11.38
N LYS A 271 14.61 -12.71 10.46
CA LYS A 271 16.08 -12.77 10.24
C LYS A 271 16.83 -12.21 11.44
N GLU A 272 16.45 -11.03 11.92
CA GLU A 272 17.08 -10.37 13.07
C GLU A 272 16.95 -11.19 14.37
N SER A 273 15.89 -11.98 14.54
CA SER A 273 15.71 -12.85 15.71
C SER A 273 16.53 -14.15 15.68
N LYS A 274 17.18 -14.46 14.56
CA LYS A 274 18.04 -15.66 14.38
C LYS A 274 19.53 -15.34 14.43
N GLU A 275 19.90 -14.07 14.43
CA GLU A 275 21.25 -13.57 14.62
C GLU A 275 21.53 -13.29 16.11
#